data_fe14f51c8f92112e8f417126f41bafd2
#
_entry.id   fe14f51c8f92112e8f417126f41bafd2
#
_cell.length_a   1.000
_cell.length_b   1.000
_cell.length_c   1.000
_cell.angle_alpha   90.00
_cell.angle_beta   90.00
_cell.angle_gamma   90.00
#
_symmetry.space_group_name_H-M   'P 1'
#
loop_
_entity.id
_entity.type
_entity.pdbx_description
1 polymer ?
#
loop_
_entity_poly.entity_id
_entity_poly.type
_entity_poly.pdbx_seq_one_letter_code
_entity_poly.pdbx_strand_id
1 'polypeptide(L)' 'MKNGTRLMALILVGVLVLALLASMVLPYL' A
#
# COMPACT_ATOMS: atom_id res chain seq x y z
N MET A 1 -6.31 19.21 0.42
CA MET A 1 -7.02 17.94 0.28
C MET A 1 -7.98 17.74 1.45
N LYS A 2 -9.14 17.19 1.17
CA LYS A 2 -10.09 16.85 2.22
C LYS A 2 -9.66 15.56 2.91
N ASN A 3 -10.13 15.38 4.14
CA ASN A 3 -9.73 14.23 4.94
C ASN A 3 -10.03 12.89 4.27
N GLY A 4 -11.17 12.78 3.59
CA GLY A 4 -11.56 11.56 2.90
C GLY A 4 -10.60 11.19 1.78
N THR A 5 -10.23 12.18 0.98
CA THR A 5 -9.31 11.95 -0.14
C THR A 5 -7.93 11.56 0.37
N ARG A 6 -7.49 12.20 1.43
CA ARG A 6 -6.19 11.88 2.02
C ARG A 6 -6.17 10.47 2.59
N LEU A 7 -7.27 10.09 3.24
CA LEU A 7 -7.39 8.76 3.82
C LEU A 7 -7.29 7.69 2.74
N MET A 8 -7.99 7.89 1.63
CA MET A 8 -7.92 6.96 0.50
C MET A 8 -6.52 6.88 -0.09
N ALA A 9 -5.85 8.01 -0.21
CA ALA A 9 -4.49 8.04 -0.73
C ALA A 9 -3.53 7.26 0.18
N LEU A 10 -3.69 7.42 1.48
CA LEU A 10 -2.85 6.71 2.45
C LEU A 10 -3.09 5.21 2.39
N ILE A 11 -4.34 4.79 2.25
CA ILE A 11 -4.67 3.38 2.13
C ILE A 11 -4.05 2.80 0.85
N LEU A 12 -4.16 3.52 -0.24
CA LEU A 12 -3.60 3.10 -1.52
C LEU A 12 -2.08 2.91 -1.43
N VAL A 13 -1.40 3.90 -0.89
CA VAL A 13 0.04 3.86 -0.72
C VAL A 13 0.43 2.72 0.22
N GLY A 14 -0.31 2.55 1.30
CA GLY A 14 -0.05 1.46 2.24
C GLY A 14 -0.14 0.10 1.59
N VAL A 15 -1.18 -0.11 0.77
CA VAL A 15 -1.37 -1.37 0.06
C VAL A 15 -0.23 -1.60 -0.93
N LEU A 16 0.19 -0.56 -1.63
CA LEU A 16 1.29 -0.66 -2.59
C LEU A 16 2.60 -1.03 -1.90
N VAL A 17 2.89 -0.40 -0.78
CA VAL A 17 4.10 -0.68 -0.02
C VAL A 17 4.07 -2.10 0.54
N LEU A 18 2.93 -2.51 1.07
CA LEU A 18 2.77 -3.87 1.58
C LEU A 18 2.96 -4.91 0.49
N ALA A 19 2.41 -4.66 -0.69
CA ALA A 19 2.57 -5.56 -1.81
C ALA A 19 4.04 -5.69 -2.22
N LEU A 20 4.75 -4.57 -2.19
CA LEU A 20 6.16 -4.55 -2.53
C LEU A 20 6.99 -5.34 -1.51
N LEU A 21 6.72 -5.15 -0.23
CA LEU A 21 7.41 -5.88 0.83
C LEU A 21 7.07 -7.37 0.78
N ALA A 22 5.81 -7.70 0.55
CA ALA A 22 5.39 -9.09 0.44
C ALA A 22 6.09 -9.78 -0.72
N SER A 23 6.24 -9.08 -1.84
CA SER A 23 6.94 -9.62 -3.01
C SER A 23 8.40 -9.93 -2.70
N MET A 24 8.98 -9.21 -1.76
CA MET A 24 10.37 -9.42 -1.36
C MET A 24 10.50 -10.59 -0.39
N VAL A 25 9.49 -10.76 0.48
CA VAL A 25 9.51 -11.82 1.50
C VAL A 25 9.05 -13.15 0.93
N LEU A 26 8.09 -13.13 0.00
CA LEU A 26 7.51 -14.32 -0.59
C LEU A 26 7.72 -14.36 -2.10
N PRO A 27 8.96 -14.35 -2.57
CA PRO A 27 9.24 -14.33 -4.00
C PRO A 27 8.88 -15.63 -4.71
N TYR A 28 8.65 -16.69 -3.97
CA TYR A 28 8.35 -18.01 -4.53
C TYR A 28 6.86 -18.29 -4.68
N LEU A 29 6.03 -17.38 -4.20
CA LEU A 29 4.60 -17.50 -4.36
C LEU A 29 4.12 -16.82 -5.61
#